data_874fc99e8953a1143f4e4b45032aeee4
#
_entry.id   874fc99e8953a1143f4e4b45032aeee4
#
_cell.length_a   1.000
_cell.length_b   1.000
_cell.length_c   1.000
_cell.angle_alpha   90.00
_cell.angle_beta   90.00
_cell.angle_gamma   90.00
#
_symmetry.space_group_name_H-M   'P 1'
#
loop_
_entity.id
_entity.type
_entity.pdbx_description
1 polymer ?
#
loop_
_entity_poly.entity_id
_entity_poly.type
_entity_poly.pdbx_seq_one_letter_code
_entity_poly.pdbx_strand_id
1 'polypeptide(L)'
;MKRSGFLRTAGSIVAIGVAGAAIGSPGRYLELDEFLKSVGVAQESPEVVFIDRDLRLNLEAVFGHRLSLLRVRFWRDQDTTAWVLDEIGKTEPITLGVAVEDGRVQSVRVLEFRESRGSEIRLPFFTNQFTGAGLVQGQYLDRHVDGITGATLSVAAVDKVVRAALILDQRVRSR
;
A
#
# COMPACT_ATOMS: atom_id res chain seq x y z
N MET A 1 -29.06 -26.05 31.97
CA MET A 1 -28.15 -26.14 30.81
C MET A 1 -28.46 -24.99 29.87
N LYS A 2 -27.73 -23.88 29.94
CA LYS A 2 -27.82 -22.75 29.00
C LYS A 2 -26.49 -22.62 28.30
N ARG A 3 -26.48 -22.85 26.99
CA ARG A 3 -25.32 -22.63 26.14
C ARG A 3 -25.26 -21.15 25.71
N SER A 4 -24.31 -20.41 26.20
CA SER A 4 -24.01 -19.04 25.76
C SER A 4 -23.33 -19.08 24.40
N GLY A 5 -23.96 -18.44 23.39
CA GLY A 5 -23.38 -18.25 22.07
C GLY A 5 -22.23 -17.25 22.15
N PHE A 6 -21.06 -17.69 21.73
CA PHE A 6 -19.86 -16.87 21.59
C PHE A 6 -19.91 -16.15 20.24
N LEU A 7 -20.15 -14.86 20.27
CA LEU A 7 -20.09 -14.00 19.07
C LEU A 7 -18.61 -13.84 18.69
N ARG A 8 -18.22 -14.51 17.60
CA ARG A 8 -16.87 -14.34 17.01
C ARG A 8 -16.88 -13.04 16.19
N THR A 9 -16.30 -11.99 16.73
CA THR A 9 -15.90 -10.82 15.95
C THR A 9 -14.73 -11.22 15.05
N ALA A 10 -14.98 -11.21 13.75
CA ALA A 10 -13.94 -11.41 12.74
C ALA A 10 -13.04 -10.17 12.74
N GLY A 11 -11.92 -10.26 13.44
CA GLY A 11 -10.82 -9.31 13.29
C GLY A 11 -10.10 -9.60 11.97
N SER A 12 -10.13 -8.66 11.04
CA SER A 12 -9.31 -8.74 9.83
C SER A 12 -7.84 -8.72 10.20
N ILE A 13 -7.20 -9.88 10.12
CA ILE A 13 -5.75 -10.02 10.25
C ILE A 13 -5.16 -9.67 8.88
N VAL A 14 -4.60 -8.49 8.75
CA VAL A 14 -3.70 -8.18 7.62
C VAL A 14 -2.41 -8.93 7.88
N ALA A 15 -2.30 -10.12 7.33
CA ALA A 15 -1.09 -10.92 7.38
C ALA A 15 -0.14 -10.40 6.30
N ILE A 16 1.00 -9.81 6.72
CA ILE A 16 2.13 -9.61 5.82
C ILE A 16 2.76 -10.98 5.61
N GLY A 17 2.26 -11.70 4.58
CA GLY A 17 2.78 -12.99 4.17
C GLY A 17 4.17 -12.84 3.54
N VAL A 18 5.12 -13.60 4.04
CA VAL A 18 6.39 -13.88 3.35
C VAL A 18 6.05 -14.64 2.08
N ALA A 19 6.25 -14.03 0.92
CA ALA A 19 6.04 -14.69 -0.36
C ALA A 19 7.08 -15.81 -0.56
N GLY A 20 6.64 -17.05 -0.32
CA GLY A 20 7.25 -18.22 -0.91
C GLY A 20 6.86 -18.27 -2.40
N ALA A 21 7.81 -18.61 -3.27
CA ALA A 21 7.58 -18.77 -4.71
C ALA A 21 6.38 -19.68 -4.96
N ALA A 22 5.25 -19.14 -5.38
CA ALA A 22 4.06 -19.86 -5.75
C ALA A 22 3.78 -19.61 -7.23
N ILE A 23 3.65 -20.70 -7.96
CA ILE A 23 3.12 -20.80 -9.32
C ILE A 23 1.88 -19.89 -9.43
N GLY A 24 1.91 -18.96 -10.40
CA GLY A 24 0.97 -17.86 -10.60
C GLY A 24 -0.45 -18.07 -10.08
N SER A 25 -0.77 -17.44 -8.97
CA SER A 25 -2.14 -17.37 -8.47
C SER A 25 -2.95 -16.40 -9.33
N PRO A 26 -4.24 -16.69 -9.64
CA PRO A 26 -5.09 -15.75 -10.35
C PRO A 26 -5.12 -14.42 -9.61
N GLY A 27 -4.82 -13.31 -10.32
CA GLY A 27 -4.83 -11.95 -9.74
C GLY A 27 -3.46 -11.37 -9.37
N ARG A 28 -2.37 -12.13 -9.46
CA ARG A 28 -1.02 -11.60 -9.31
C ARG A 28 -0.50 -11.09 -10.65
N TYR A 29 -0.06 -9.85 -10.69
CA TYR A 29 0.38 -9.18 -11.92
C TYR A 29 1.87 -8.88 -11.94
N LEU A 30 2.50 -8.74 -10.77
CA LEU A 30 3.92 -8.42 -10.64
C LEU A 30 4.45 -9.04 -9.36
N GLU A 31 5.59 -9.72 -9.44
CA GLU A 31 6.28 -10.25 -8.28
C GLU A 31 7.02 -9.14 -7.52
N LEU A 32 7.23 -9.36 -6.21
CA LEU A 32 7.91 -8.39 -5.36
C LEU A 32 9.31 -8.04 -5.87
N ASP A 33 10.09 -9.06 -6.26
CA ASP A 33 11.45 -8.89 -6.76
C ASP A 33 11.49 -8.10 -8.07
N GLU A 34 10.53 -8.34 -8.98
CA GLU A 34 10.39 -7.58 -10.22
C GLU A 34 10.05 -6.11 -9.93
N PHE A 35 9.15 -5.86 -8.97
CA PHE A 35 8.83 -4.50 -8.54
C PHE A 35 10.07 -3.79 -7.98
N LEU A 36 10.75 -4.38 -7.00
CA LEU A 36 11.92 -3.79 -6.36
C LEU A 36 13.04 -3.53 -7.38
N LYS A 37 13.30 -4.49 -8.26
CA LYS A 37 14.26 -4.34 -9.36
C LYS A 37 13.90 -3.20 -10.30
N SER A 38 12.59 -3.02 -10.61
CA SER A 38 12.12 -1.96 -11.51
C SER A 38 12.33 -0.55 -10.95
N VAL A 39 12.47 -0.41 -9.63
CA VAL A 39 12.70 0.86 -8.93
C VAL A 39 14.11 1.00 -8.35
N GLY A 40 15.02 0.08 -8.70
CA GLY A 40 16.44 0.14 -8.34
C GLY A 40 16.74 -0.23 -6.89
N VAL A 41 15.86 -0.96 -6.21
CA VAL A 41 16.02 -1.32 -4.79
C VAL A 41 16.29 -2.82 -4.63
N ALA A 42 17.31 -3.16 -3.84
CA ALA A 42 17.66 -4.55 -3.57
C ALA A 42 16.66 -5.23 -2.60
N GLN A 43 16.34 -6.49 -2.86
CA GLN A 43 15.36 -7.27 -2.07
C GLN A 43 15.95 -7.84 -0.77
N GLU A 44 17.26 -8.05 -0.71
CA GLU A 44 17.92 -8.87 0.32
C GLU A 44 17.92 -8.25 1.72
N SER A 45 17.71 -6.96 1.84
CA SER A 45 17.85 -6.22 3.11
C SER A 45 16.62 -5.37 3.45
N PRO A 46 15.47 -5.98 3.76
CA PRO A 46 14.32 -5.22 4.19
C PRO A 46 14.56 -4.59 5.57
N GLU A 47 14.18 -3.32 5.69
CA GLU A 47 14.12 -2.60 6.95
C GLU A 47 12.72 -2.67 7.57
N VAL A 48 12.59 -2.21 8.81
CA VAL A 48 11.32 -2.19 9.53
C VAL A 48 11.10 -0.83 10.19
N VAL A 49 9.93 -0.24 9.96
CA VAL A 49 9.44 0.90 10.72
C VAL A 49 8.39 0.45 11.74
N PHE A 50 8.56 0.83 13.01
CA PHE A 50 7.57 0.58 14.05
C PHE A 50 6.51 1.68 14.04
N ILE A 51 5.25 1.27 14.15
CA ILE A 51 4.10 2.16 14.15
C ILE A 51 3.83 2.61 15.60
N ASP A 52 4.38 3.76 15.96
CA ASP A 52 4.06 4.44 17.20
C ASP A 52 2.66 5.08 17.16
N ARG A 53 2.27 5.73 18.24
CA ARG A 53 0.93 6.32 18.38
C ARG A 53 0.64 7.39 17.33
N ASP A 54 1.58 8.30 17.10
CA ASP A 54 1.37 9.46 16.23
C ASP A 54 1.32 9.01 14.74
N LEU A 55 2.23 8.14 14.34
CA LEU A 55 2.23 7.55 13.02
C LEU A 55 0.94 6.74 12.77
N ARG A 56 0.46 6.00 13.79
CA ARG A 56 -0.80 5.27 13.72
C ARG A 56 -1.97 6.20 13.46
N LEU A 57 -2.10 7.29 14.19
CA LEU A 57 -3.18 8.25 14.01
C LEU A 57 -3.18 8.86 12.61
N ASN A 58 -2.01 9.20 12.08
CA ASN A 58 -1.87 9.73 10.73
C ASN A 58 -2.29 8.71 9.66
N LEU A 59 -1.85 7.46 9.80
CA LEU A 59 -2.22 6.40 8.87
C LEU A 59 -3.71 6.05 8.96
N GLU A 60 -4.28 5.96 10.17
CA GLU A 60 -5.71 5.71 10.37
C GLU A 60 -6.58 6.83 9.80
N ALA A 61 -6.13 8.07 9.85
CA ALA A 61 -6.82 9.20 9.22
C ALA A 61 -6.86 9.06 7.68
N VAL A 62 -5.78 8.55 7.07
CA VAL A 62 -5.70 8.30 5.63
C VAL A 62 -6.53 7.09 5.23
N PHE A 63 -6.41 5.98 5.93
CA PHE A 63 -7.14 4.75 5.60
C PHE A 63 -8.64 4.84 5.94
N GLY A 64 -9.02 5.65 6.92
CA GLY A 64 -10.40 5.77 7.39
C GLY A 64 -10.86 4.59 8.26
N HIS A 65 -9.93 3.76 8.72
CA HIS A 65 -10.21 2.63 9.63
C HIS A 65 -9.03 2.38 10.57
N ARG A 66 -9.27 1.61 11.63
CA ARG A 66 -8.23 1.25 12.61
C ARG A 66 -7.19 0.30 12.00
N LEU A 67 -5.93 0.53 12.36
CA LEU A 67 -4.81 -0.30 11.95
C LEU A 67 -4.34 -1.19 13.11
N SER A 68 -4.32 -2.49 12.89
CA SER A 68 -3.76 -3.48 13.82
C SER A 68 -2.26 -3.72 13.62
N LEU A 69 -1.62 -2.96 12.73
CA LEU A 69 -0.20 -3.08 12.41
C LEU A 69 0.67 -2.54 13.54
N LEU A 70 1.69 -3.31 13.95
CA LEU A 70 2.73 -2.87 14.88
C LEU A 70 3.97 -2.37 14.16
N ARG A 71 4.20 -2.87 12.95
CA ARG A 71 5.37 -2.56 12.14
C ARG A 71 5.06 -2.76 10.66
N VAL A 72 5.78 -2.01 9.81
CA VAL A 72 5.74 -2.16 8.35
C VAL A 72 7.15 -2.43 7.86
N ARG A 73 7.27 -3.37 6.92
CA ARG A 73 8.52 -3.67 6.23
C ARG A 73 8.64 -2.77 5.01
N PHE A 74 9.85 -2.31 4.74
CA PHE A 74 10.18 -1.54 3.54
C PHE A 74 11.59 -1.88 3.06
N TRP A 75 11.93 -1.46 1.89
CA TRP A 75 13.26 -1.59 1.30
C TRP A 75 13.77 -0.20 0.97
N ARG A 76 15.07 -0.01 1.09
CA ARG A 76 15.71 1.28 0.81
C ARG A 76 16.97 1.09 -0.01
N ASP A 77 17.18 1.97 -0.98
CA ASP A 77 18.45 2.19 -1.62
C ASP A 77 18.64 3.70 -1.83
N GLN A 78 19.73 4.26 -1.27
CA GLN A 78 20.00 5.70 -1.26
C GLN A 78 18.78 6.52 -0.82
N ASP A 79 18.24 7.33 -1.73
CA ASP A 79 17.10 8.22 -1.49
C ASP A 79 15.75 7.60 -1.87
N THR A 80 15.73 6.35 -2.33
CA THR A 80 14.51 5.63 -2.70
C THR A 80 14.09 4.68 -1.60
N THR A 81 12.81 4.74 -1.21
CA THR A 81 12.14 3.75 -0.35
C THR A 81 11.05 3.03 -1.14
N ALA A 82 10.95 1.72 -0.96
CA ALA A 82 9.93 0.89 -1.59
C ALA A 82 9.04 0.26 -0.54
N TRP A 83 7.74 0.41 -0.69
CA TRP A 83 6.68 -0.01 0.21
C TRP A 83 5.76 -0.98 -0.48
N VAL A 84 5.37 -2.05 0.22
CA VAL A 84 4.32 -2.97 -0.24
C VAL A 84 3.23 -2.99 0.81
N LEU A 85 2.05 -2.49 0.43
CA LEU A 85 0.92 -2.27 1.31
C LEU A 85 -0.36 -2.81 0.68
N ASP A 86 -1.27 -3.25 1.54
CA ASP A 86 -2.61 -3.72 1.16
C ASP A 86 -3.67 -2.71 1.62
N GLU A 87 -4.68 -2.51 0.80
CA GLU A 87 -5.93 -1.84 1.16
C GLU A 87 -7.12 -2.53 0.51
N ILE A 88 -8.24 -2.54 1.21
CA ILE A 88 -9.48 -3.11 0.68
C ILE A 88 -10.02 -2.21 -0.42
N GLY A 89 -10.24 -2.79 -1.59
CA GLY A 89 -10.99 -2.15 -2.67
C GLY A 89 -12.48 -2.09 -2.33
N LYS A 90 -13.26 -2.96 -2.94
CA LYS A 90 -14.68 -3.14 -2.60
C LYS A 90 -14.89 -4.25 -1.55
N THR A 91 -14.31 -5.42 -1.78
CA THR A 91 -14.45 -6.61 -0.93
C THR A 91 -13.13 -7.31 -0.68
N GLU A 92 -12.20 -7.21 -1.61
CA GLU A 92 -10.93 -7.92 -1.58
C GLU A 92 -9.75 -6.94 -1.44
N PRO A 93 -8.63 -7.39 -0.85
CA PRO A 93 -7.43 -6.58 -0.75
C PRO A 93 -6.75 -6.41 -2.11
N ILE A 94 -6.26 -5.20 -2.34
CA ILE A 94 -5.40 -4.83 -3.45
C ILE A 94 -4.00 -4.63 -2.88
N THR A 95 -3.02 -5.37 -3.39
CA THR A 95 -1.61 -5.24 -2.99
C THR A 95 -0.90 -4.29 -3.95
N LEU A 96 -0.32 -3.25 -3.39
CA LEU A 96 0.33 -2.18 -4.13
C LEU A 96 1.80 -2.05 -3.74
N GLY A 97 2.66 -1.90 -4.74
CA GLY A 97 4.03 -1.45 -4.59
C GLY A 97 4.11 0.05 -4.87
N VAL A 98 4.68 0.81 -3.93
CA VAL A 98 4.91 2.25 -4.06
C VAL A 98 6.37 2.53 -3.79
N ALA A 99 7.06 3.12 -4.76
CA ALA A 99 8.40 3.66 -4.58
C ALA A 99 8.34 5.17 -4.39
N VAL A 100 9.09 5.65 -3.40
CA VAL A 100 9.19 7.07 -3.06
C VAL A 100 10.66 7.45 -3.12
N GLU A 101 10.99 8.48 -3.91
CA GLU A 101 12.32 9.06 -4.05
C GLU A 101 12.24 10.53 -3.65
N ASP A 102 13.11 10.97 -2.73
CA ASP A 102 13.14 12.34 -2.21
C ASP A 102 11.78 12.88 -1.73
N GLY A 103 10.97 12.04 -1.08
CA GLY A 103 9.64 12.41 -0.58
C GLY A 103 8.57 12.56 -1.67
N ARG A 104 8.87 12.10 -2.89
CA ARG A 104 7.95 12.10 -4.03
C ARG A 104 7.76 10.71 -4.59
N VAL A 105 6.56 10.42 -5.07
CA VAL A 105 6.26 9.13 -5.70
C VAL A 105 7.11 8.97 -6.97
N GLN A 106 7.97 7.97 -6.99
CA GLN A 106 8.71 7.54 -8.16
C GLN A 106 7.86 6.62 -9.04
N SER A 107 7.18 5.64 -8.43
CA SER A 107 6.40 4.63 -9.13
C SER A 107 5.30 4.04 -8.26
N VAL A 108 4.17 3.72 -8.89
CA VAL A 108 3.07 2.93 -8.30
C VAL A 108 2.81 1.72 -9.18
N ARG A 109 2.71 0.55 -8.58
CA ARG A 109 2.39 -0.72 -9.27
C ARG A 109 1.35 -1.51 -8.49
N VAL A 110 0.39 -2.07 -9.19
CA VAL A 110 -0.50 -3.09 -8.62
C VAL A 110 0.22 -4.43 -8.72
N LEU A 111 0.57 -5.01 -7.58
CA LEU A 111 1.24 -6.30 -7.50
C LEU A 111 0.20 -7.42 -7.55
N GLU A 112 -0.89 -7.25 -6.79
CA GLU A 112 -1.95 -8.25 -6.74
C GLU A 112 -3.32 -7.57 -6.68
N PHE A 113 -4.27 -8.07 -7.49
CA PHE A 113 -5.63 -7.56 -7.58
C PHE A 113 -6.60 -8.73 -7.55
N ARG A 114 -7.42 -8.79 -6.53
CA ARG A 114 -8.31 -9.92 -6.25
C ARG A 114 -9.79 -9.58 -6.51
N GLU A 115 -10.10 -8.32 -6.78
CA GLU A 115 -11.45 -7.88 -7.11
C GLU A 115 -11.90 -8.35 -8.49
N SER A 116 -13.20 -8.51 -8.68
CA SER A 116 -13.78 -8.92 -9.97
C SER A 116 -13.87 -7.79 -11.02
N ARG A 117 -13.75 -6.51 -10.58
CA ARG A 117 -13.87 -5.32 -11.43
C ARG A 117 -12.92 -4.23 -10.96
N GLY A 118 -12.56 -3.31 -11.86
CA GLY A 118 -11.70 -2.17 -11.56
C GLY A 118 -10.22 -2.47 -11.73
N SER A 119 -9.87 -3.52 -12.47
CA SER A 119 -8.47 -3.91 -12.75
C SER A 119 -7.72 -2.87 -13.59
N GLU A 120 -8.42 -1.89 -14.16
CA GLU A 120 -7.86 -0.77 -14.94
C GLU A 120 -6.91 0.10 -14.11
N ILE A 121 -7.03 0.09 -12.77
CA ILE A 121 -6.10 0.78 -11.87
C ILE A 121 -4.63 0.32 -12.03
N ARG A 122 -4.38 -0.86 -12.61
CA ARG A 122 -3.04 -1.38 -12.90
C ARG A 122 -2.39 -0.78 -14.15
N LEU A 123 -3.18 -0.14 -15.01
CA LEU A 123 -2.71 0.36 -16.27
C LEU A 123 -1.91 1.67 -16.12
N PRO A 124 -0.88 1.88 -16.94
CA PRO A 124 0.00 3.05 -16.83
C PRO A 124 -0.73 4.39 -16.92
N PHE A 125 -1.83 4.50 -17.67
CA PHE A 125 -2.61 5.73 -17.77
C PHE A 125 -3.15 6.19 -16.40
N PHE A 126 -3.39 5.25 -15.47
CA PHE A 126 -3.84 5.55 -14.12
C PHE A 126 -2.66 5.68 -13.15
N THR A 127 -1.78 4.67 -13.07
CA THR A 127 -0.69 4.65 -12.09
C THR A 127 0.32 5.79 -12.30
N ASN A 128 0.56 6.21 -13.53
CA ASN A 128 1.48 7.30 -13.84
C ASN A 128 0.99 8.68 -13.36
N GLN A 129 -0.30 8.84 -13.05
CA GLN A 129 -0.82 10.10 -12.49
C GLN A 129 -0.22 10.40 -11.11
N PHE A 130 0.23 9.38 -10.38
CA PHE A 130 0.87 9.53 -9.08
C PHE A 130 2.35 9.91 -9.16
N THR A 131 3.00 9.69 -10.30
CA THR A 131 4.45 9.95 -10.45
C THR A 131 4.78 11.41 -10.17
N GLY A 132 5.73 11.67 -9.26
CA GLY A 132 6.13 12.99 -8.80
C GLY A 132 5.17 13.60 -7.76
N ALA A 133 4.09 12.91 -7.35
CA ALA A 133 3.21 13.38 -6.28
C ALA A 133 3.94 13.43 -4.94
N GLY A 134 3.64 14.46 -4.15
CA GLY A 134 4.08 14.63 -2.77
C GLY A 134 2.89 14.91 -1.86
N LEU A 135 3.15 15.08 -0.55
CA LEU A 135 2.11 15.45 0.41
C LEU A 135 2.05 16.96 0.64
N VAL A 136 0.83 17.46 0.73
CA VAL A 136 0.51 18.78 1.26
C VAL A 136 -0.29 18.62 2.55
N GLN A 137 -0.10 19.54 3.51
CA GLN A 137 -0.73 19.48 4.84
C GLN A 137 -0.56 18.12 5.54
N GLY A 138 0.52 17.37 5.18
CA GLY A 138 0.86 16.09 5.79
C GLY A 138 -0.03 14.90 5.43
N GLN A 139 -1.12 15.08 4.70
CA GLN A 139 -2.09 14.00 4.45
C GLN A 139 -2.64 13.93 3.02
N TYR A 140 -2.61 15.00 2.25
CA TYR A 140 -3.22 15.08 0.92
C TYR A 140 -2.15 15.08 -0.16
N LEU A 141 -2.47 14.53 -1.34
CA LEU A 141 -1.59 14.66 -2.49
C LEU A 141 -1.59 16.11 -2.99
N ASP A 142 -0.44 16.56 -3.49
CA ASP A 142 -0.23 17.89 -4.09
C ASP A 142 -0.84 18.02 -5.50
N ARG A 143 -1.61 17.02 -5.92
CA ARG A 143 -2.24 16.98 -7.24
C ARG A 143 -3.59 16.27 -7.21
N HIS A 144 -4.38 16.51 -8.22
CA HIS A 144 -5.58 15.76 -8.52
C HIS A 144 -5.22 14.47 -9.27
N VAL A 145 -5.93 13.39 -8.97
CA VAL A 145 -5.87 12.11 -9.67
C VAL A 145 -7.23 11.81 -10.25
N ASP A 146 -7.29 11.63 -11.56
CA ASP A 146 -8.54 11.30 -12.25
C ASP A 146 -9.00 9.89 -11.90
N GLY A 147 -10.30 9.78 -11.61
CA GLY A 147 -10.93 8.50 -11.32
C GLY A 147 -11.16 7.65 -12.55
N ILE A 148 -11.58 6.41 -12.32
CA ILE A 148 -11.98 5.46 -13.37
C ILE A 148 -13.46 5.13 -13.14
N THR A 149 -14.30 5.34 -14.15
CA THR A 149 -15.72 5.01 -14.07
C THR A 149 -15.92 3.53 -13.78
N GLY A 150 -16.68 3.24 -12.72
CA GLY A 150 -16.92 1.86 -12.26
C GLY A 150 -15.84 1.26 -11.35
N ALA A 151 -14.73 1.99 -11.10
CA ALA A 151 -13.62 1.54 -10.24
C ALA A 151 -13.37 2.46 -9.03
N THR A 152 -14.33 3.24 -8.58
CA THR A 152 -14.20 4.30 -7.56
C THR A 152 -13.53 3.79 -6.27
N LEU A 153 -13.91 2.62 -5.78
CA LEU A 153 -13.35 2.06 -4.54
C LEU A 153 -11.91 1.59 -4.73
N SER A 154 -11.59 1.00 -5.89
CA SER A 154 -10.22 0.61 -6.22
C SER A 154 -9.31 1.84 -6.38
N VAL A 155 -9.80 2.91 -7.03
CA VAL A 155 -9.10 4.21 -7.12
C VAL A 155 -8.84 4.79 -5.74
N ALA A 156 -9.85 4.80 -4.87
CA ALA A 156 -9.70 5.29 -3.49
C ALA A 156 -8.68 4.46 -2.68
N ALA A 157 -8.65 3.13 -2.88
CA ALA A 157 -7.66 2.28 -2.23
C ALA A 157 -6.22 2.63 -2.67
N VAL A 158 -6.00 2.86 -3.98
CA VAL A 158 -4.68 3.28 -4.48
C VAL A 158 -4.27 4.63 -3.90
N ASP A 159 -5.15 5.63 -3.89
CA ASP A 159 -4.89 6.95 -3.31
C ASP A 159 -4.47 6.85 -1.84
N LYS A 160 -5.20 6.09 -1.04
CA LYS A 160 -4.87 5.86 0.38
C LYS A 160 -3.50 5.23 0.57
N VAL A 161 -3.19 4.18 -0.20
CA VAL A 161 -1.90 3.49 -0.11
C VAL A 161 -0.75 4.41 -0.52
N VAL A 162 -0.91 5.20 -1.57
CA VAL A 162 0.12 6.16 -2.00
C VAL A 162 0.38 7.20 -0.91
N ARG A 163 -0.67 7.77 -0.31
CA ARG A 163 -0.53 8.73 0.80
C ARG A 163 0.12 8.07 2.03
N ALA A 164 -0.27 6.85 2.36
CA ALA A 164 0.34 6.10 3.45
C ALA A 164 1.83 5.84 3.22
N ALA A 165 2.23 5.46 2.01
CA ALA A 165 3.63 5.26 1.65
C ALA A 165 4.46 6.55 1.79
N LEU A 166 3.93 7.70 1.38
CA LEU A 166 4.57 9.00 1.55
C LEU A 166 4.71 9.39 3.03
N ILE A 167 3.71 9.13 3.87
CA ILE A 167 3.79 9.36 5.34
C ILE A 167 4.86 8.45 5.96
N LEU A 168 4.90 7.19 5.57
CA LEU A 168 5.90 6.24 6.03
C LEU A 168 7.31 6.63 5.59
N ASP A 169 7.47 7.10 4.35
CA ASP A 169 8.73 7.63 3.84
C ASP A 169 9.21 8.83 4.65
N GLN A 170 8.35 9.83 4.89
CA GLN A 170 8.69 10.97 5.76
C GLN A 170 9.15 10.52 7.15
N ARG A 171 8.50 9.50 7.73
CA ARG A 171 8.84 8.95 9.04
C ARG A 171 10.23 8.32 9.09
N VAL A 172 10.65 7.62 8.03
CA VAL A 172 11.95 6.94 8.01
C VAL A 172 13.09 7.87 7.55
N ARG A 173 12.78 8.97 6.84
CA ARG A 173 13.76 10.01 6.49
C ARG A 173 14.05 10.95 7.64
N SER A 174 13.10 11.17 8.54
CA SER A 174 13.26 12.07 9.70
C SER A 174 14.03 11.45 10.87
N ARG A 175 14.51 10.24 10.74
CA ARG A 175 15.34 9.53 11.71
C ARG A 175 16.83 9.60 11.36
#